data_10803cee44169b7c2912b0dbc5b21250
#
_entry.id   10803cee44169b7c2912b0dbc5b21250
#
_cell.length_a   1.000
_cell.length_b   1.000
_cell.length_c   1.000
_cell.angle_alpha   90.00
_cell.angle_beta   90.00
_cell.angle_gamma   90.00
#
_symmetry.space_group_name_H-M   'P 1'
#
loop_
_entity.id
_entity.type
_entity.pdbx_description
1 polymer ?
#
loop_
_entity_poly.entity_id
_entity_poly.type
_entity_poly.pdbx_seq_one_letter_code
_entity_poly.pdbx_strand_id
1 'polypeptide(L)'
;RRGHRVKVFEAWPEPGGVLRYGIPDFKMEKRHADDEVRYLEKLGVEFRFNTPVGPAIPGPRLLEEGFDAVFIGTGAGLPNFLGIPGENLKGVYSSNEFLTRVNLMKAYRFPEYGTPVLRGKQVAVVGGGNVAMDSARCALRLGAEKVNIVYRRTRAEMPARLEELEHAVEEGIVIQELVNPVRVVDNGQGWV
;
A
#
# COMPACT_ATOMS: atom_id res chain seq x y z
N ARG A 1 14.56 -10.12 -24.36
CA ARG A 1 14.72 -11.25 -25.30
C ARG A 1 14.66 -10.84 -26.78
N ARG A 2 14.28 -9.59 -27.10
CA ARG A 2 14.26 -9.05 -28.49
C ARG A 2 15.46 -8.16 -28.82
N GLY A 3 16.50 -8.14 -27.98
CA GLY A 3 17.73 -7.38 -28.21
C GLY A 3 17.69 -5.91 -27.74
N HIS A 4 16.61 -5.47 -27.09
CA HIS A 4 16.57 -4.13 -26.52
C HIS A 4 17.38 -4.07 -25.22
N ARG A 5 18.12 -2.97 -25.02
CA ARG A 5 18.67 -2.62 -23.72
C ARG A 5 17.57 -1.94 -22.90
N VAL A 6 17.37 -2.41 -21.69
CA VAL A 6 16.29 -1.93 -20.83
C VAL A 6 16.86 -1.36 -19.54
N LYS A 7 16.40 -0.16 -19.16
CA LYS A 7 16.67 0.46 -17.88
C LYS A 7 15.34 0.77 -17.19
N VAL A 8 15.20 0.36 -15.95
CA VAL A 8 14.03 0.61 -15.10
C VAL A 8 14.39 1.69 -14.09
N PHE A 9 13.62 2.76 -14.05
CA PHE A 9 13.71 3.80 -13.03
C PHE A 9 12.62 3.55 -12.01
N GLU A 10 13.00 3.37 -10.76
CA GLU A 10 12.10 3.12 -9.64
C GLU A 10 12.26 4.25 -8.60
N ALA A 11 11.15 4.85 -8.21
CA ALA A 11 11.14 5.93 -7.24
C ALA A 11 11.49 5.46 -5.82
N TRP A 12 11.14 4.23 -5.50
CA TRP A 12 11.37 3.63 -4.19
C TRP A 12 12.78 3.04 -4.04
N PRO A 13 13.23 2.83 -2.79
CA PRO A 13 14.55 2.24 -2.53
C PRO A 13 14.64 0.75 -2.87
N GLU A 14 13.51 0.07 -2.98
CA GLU A 14 13.44 -1.36 -3.24
C GLU A 14 12.49 -1.66 -4.40
N PRO A 15 12.79 -2.70 -5.19
CA PRO A 15 11.98 -3.06 -6.34
C PRO A 15 10.68 -3.78 -5.94
N GLY A 16 9.72 -3.82 -6.87
CA GLY A 16 8.52 -4.63 -6.73
C GLY A 16 7.24 -3.84 -6.52
N GLY A 17 7.33 -2.52 -6.32
CA GLY A 17 6.13 -1.67 -6.20
C GLY A 17 5.14 -2.22 -5.18
N VAL A 18 3.86 -2.34 -5.54
CA VAL A 18 2.79 -2.82 -4.66
C VAL A 18 3.03 -4.22 -4.08
N LEU A 19 3.78 -5.08 -4.77
CA LEU A 19 4.15 -6.40 -4.25
C LEU A 19 4.99 -6.28 -2.97
N ARG A 20 5.76 -5.22 -2.87
CA ARG A 20 6.62 -4.96 -1.71
C ARG A 20 5.95 -4.08 -0.67
N TYR A 21 5.42 -2.94 -1.04
CA TYR A 21 4.88 -1.97 -0.07
C TYR A 21 3.39 -2.18 0.24
N GLY A 22 2.61 -2.79 -0.64
CA GLY A 22 1.17 -2.97 -0.48
C GLY A 22 0.78 -4.32 0.09
N ILE A 23 1.30 -5.41 -0.46
CA ILE A 23 0.95 -6.76 -0.03
C ILE A 23 1.71 -7.13 1.25
N PRO A 24 1.06 -7.56 2.34
CA PRO A 24 1.73 -7.97 3.57
C PRO A 24 2.58 -9.23 3.42
N ASP A 25 3.64 -9.35 4.24
CA ASP A 25 4.56 -10.50 4.23
C ASP A 25 3.86 -11.83 4.51
N PHE A 26 2.83 -11.83 5.33
CA PHE A 26 2.07 -13.04 5.65
C PHE A 26 1.22 -13.57 4.47
N LYS A 27 1.09 -12.77 3.39
CA LYS A 27 0.43 -13.18 2.14
C LYS A 27 1.43 -13.51 1.04
N MET A 28 2.51 -12.75 0.97
CA MET A 28 3.54 -12.93 -0.05
C MET A 28 4.91 -12.53 0.47
N GLU A 29 5.81 -13.48 0.58
CA GLU A 29 7.20 -13.23 0.96
C GLU A 29 7.90 -12.35 -0.08
N LYS A 30 8.60 -11.32 0.39
CA LYS A 30 9.26 -10.33 -0.49
C LYS A 30 10.37 -10.93 -1.35
N ARG A 31 10.93 -12.07 -0.94
CA ARG A 31 11.93 -12.80 -1.74
C ARG A 31 11.46 -13.10 -3.17
N HIS A 32 10.14 -13.31 -3.38
CA HIS A 32 9.62 -13.57 -4.73
C HIS A 32 9.84 -12.35 -5.65
N ALA A 33 9.62 -11.12 -5.13
CA ALA A 33 9.92 -9.92 -5.90
C ALA A 33 11.43 -9.77 -6.17
N ASP A 34 12.26 -10.12 -5.18
CA ASP A 34 13.72 -10.07 -5.31
C ASP A 34 14.24 -11.08 -6.33
N ASP A 35 13.66 -12.28 -6.36
CA ASP A 35 14.02 -13.33 -7.32
C ASP A 35 13.70 -12.92 -8.76
N GLU A 36 12.53 -12.30 -8.98
CA GLU A 36 12.16 -11.77 -10.31
C GLU A 36 13.10 -10.66 -10.77
N VAL A 37 13.46 -9.74 -9.88
CA VAL A 37 14.40 -8.67 -10.21
C VAL A 37 15.77 -9.24 -10.55
N ARG A 38 16.30 -10.16 -9.73
CA ARG A 38 17.58 -10.85 -10.02
C ARG A 38 17.56 -11.61 -11.34
N TYR A 39 16.42 -12.20 -11.68
CA TYR A 39 16.25 -12.84 -12.98
C TYR A 39 16.31 -11.83 -14.13
N LEU A 40 15.65 -10.68 -14.01
CA LEU A 40 15.69 -9.61 -15.01
C LEU A 40 17.09 -9.01 -15.16
N GLU A 41 17.81 -8.81 -14.05
CA GLU A 41 19.20 -8.34 -14.07
C GLU A 41 20.11 -9.32 -14.84
N LYS A 42 19.94 -10.63 -14.64
CA LYS A 42 20.65 -11.66 -15.43
C LYS A 42 20.33 -11.61 -16.92
N LEU A 43 19.18 -11.07 -17.30
CA LEU A 43 18.81 -10.82 -18.71
C LEU A 43 19.37 -9.49 -19.24
N GLY A 44 20.10 -8.73 -18.42
CA GLY A 44 20.71 -7.46 -18.80
C GLY A 44 19.84 -6.23 -18.56
N VAL A 45 18.76 -6.34 -17.75
CA VAL A 45 17.98 -5.18 -17.35
C VAL A 45 18.74 -4.42 -16.24
N GLU A 46 18.90 -3.12 -16.42
CA GLU A 46 19.50 -2.24 -15.42
C GLU A 46 18.39 -1.60 -14.57
N PHE A 47 18.52 -1.66 -13.24
CA PHE A 47 17.61 -0.99 -12.31
C PHE A 47 18.27 0.23 -11.67
N ARG A 48 17.52 1.32 -11.58
CA ARG A 48 17.89 2.55 -10.88
C ARG A 48 16.84 2.88 -9.83
N PHE A 49 17.18 2.61 -8.59
CA PHE A 49 16.31 2.90 -7.43
C PHE A 49 16.47 4.35 -6.96
N ASN A 50 15.57 4.79 -6.09
CA ASN A 50 15.55 6.17 -5.56
C ASN A 50 15.56 7.23 -6.67
N THR A 51 14.94 6.93 -7.80
CA THR A 51 14.96 7.79 -8.98
C THR A 51 13.55 8.10 -9.47
N PRO A 52 12.87 9.10 -8.87
CA PRO A 52 11.53 9.49 -9.26
C PRO A 52 11.55 10.19 -10.62
N VAL A 53 11.03 9.54 -11.65
CA VAL A 53 10.77 10.14 -12.95
C VAL A 53 9.49 10.98 -12.87
N GLY A 54 9.58 12.23 -13.27
CA GLY A 54 8.52 13.23 -13.18
C GLY A 54 9.08 14.54 -12.60
N PRO A 55 9.05 14.74 -11.26
CA PRO A 55 9.55 15.97 -10.67
C PRO A 55 11.06 16.17 -10.83
N ALA A 56 11.86 15.13 -10.65
CA ALA A 56 13.32 15.19 -10.71
C ALA A 56 13.87 14.98 -12.12
N ILE A 57 13.27 14.09 -12.89
CA ILE A 57 13.65 13.77 -14.27
C ILE A 57 12.39 13.81 -15.11
N PRO A 58 12.11 14.91 -15.86
CA PRO A 58 10.96 14.95 -16.75
C PRO A 58 10.99 13.81 -17.76
N GLY A 59 9.85 13.14 -17.94
CA GLY A 59 9.76 11.99 -18.85
C GLY A 59 10.29 12.24 -20.27
N PRO A 60 9.97 13.38 -20.93
CA PRO A 60 10.51 13.72 -22.25
C PRO A 60 12.04 13.82 -22.31
N ARG A 61 12.68 14.23 -21.22
CA ARG A 61 14.14 14.32 -21.12
C ARG A 61 14.84 12.97 -21.34
N LEU A 62 14.19 11.88 -20.96
CA LEU A 62 14.75 10.55 -21.18
C LEU A 62 14.97 10.27 -22.68
N LEU A 63 14.08 10.75 -23.55
CA LEU A 63 14.24 10.63 -25.01
C LEU A 63 15.42 11.49 -25.51
N GLU A 64 15.62 12.67 -24.91
CA GLU A 64 16.76 13.54 -25.21
C GLU A 64 18.09 12.94 -24.73
N GLU A 65 18.06 12.12 -23.67
CA GLU A 65 19.21 11.41 -23.11
C GLU A 65 19.58 10.11 -23.88
N GLY A 66 18.88 9.83 -24.98
CA GLY A 66 19.20 8.74 -25.90
C GLY A 66 18.42 7.46 -25.68
N PHE A 67 17.30 7.51 -24.99
CA PHE A 67 16.34 6.40 -24.99
C PHE A 67 15.45 6.47 -26.23
N ASP A 68 15.31 5.35 -26.94
CA ASP A 68 14.47 5.25 -28.13
C ASP A 68 12.97 5.26 -27.79
N ALA A 69 12.62 4.75 -26.60
CA ALA A 69 11.23 4.70 -26.13
C ALA A 69 11.18 4.72 -24.60
N VAL A 70 10.10 5.25 -24.05
CA VAL A 70 9.79 5.25 -22.61
C VAL A 70 8.46 4.55 -22.39
N PHE A 71 8.48 3.50 -21.57
CA PHE A 71 7.26 2.83 -21.09
C PHE A 71 6.88 3.36 -19.72
N ILE A 72 5.65 3.86 -19.58
CA ILE A 72 5.13 4.40 -18.31
C ILE A 72 4.33 3.30 -17.61
N GLY A 73 4.88 2.79 -16.51
CA GLY A 73 4.29 1.72 -15.70
C GLY A 73 4.30 2.07 -14.21
N THR A 74 3.87 3.29 -13.86
CA THR A 74 3.96 3.86 -12.50
C THR A 74 2.97 3.29 -11.50
N GLY A 75 2.01 2.47 -11.95
CA GLY A 75 0.96 1.92 -11.09
C GLY A 75 -0.07 2.96 -10.65
N ALA A 76 -0.92 2.58 -9.69
CA ALA A 76 -2.01 3.40 -9.14
C ALA A 76 -1.75 3.69 -7.64
N GLY A 77 -0.63 4.35 -7.33
CA GLY A 77 -0.20 4.62 -5.95
C GLY A 77 -0.94 5.74 -5.24
N LEU A 78 -1.72 6.57 -5.96
CA LEU A 78 -2.45 7.66 -5.34
C LEU A 78 -3.71 7.14 -4.62
N PRO A 79 -3.89 7.51 -3.33
CA PRO A 79 -5.07 7.10 -2.59
C PRO A 79 -6.31 7.89 -3.04
N ASN A 80 -7.47 7.25 -2.94
CA ASN A 80 -8.75 7.93 -3.02
C ASN A 80 -9.17 8.35 -1.60
N PHE A 81 -9.35 9.64 -1.39
CA PHE A 81 -9.87 10.18 -0.14
C PHE A 81 -11.40 10.19 -0.15
N LEU A 82 -12.00 10.15 1.04
CA LEU A 82 -13.45 10.15 1.20
C LEU A 82 -14.05 11.54 0.98
N GLY A 83 -13.26 12.59 1.22
CA GLY A 83 -13.71 13.98 1.16
C GLY A 83 -14.65 14.37 2.30
N ILE A 84 -14.51 13.74 3.47
CA ILE A 84 -15.33 14.01 4.66
C ILE A 84 -14.59 14.87 5.67
N PRO A 85 -15.31 15.65 6.49
CA PRO A 85 -14.70 16.43 7.57
C PRO A 85 -13.86 15.57 8.53
N GLY A 86 -12.68 16.05 8.90
CA GLY A 86 -11.78 15.38 9.84
C GLY A 86 -10.88 14.30 9.23
N GLU A 87 -10.93 14.08 7.92
CA GLU A 87 -10.10 13.08 7.25
C GLU A 87 -8.57 13.36 7.36
N ASN A 88 -8.20 14.59 7.70
CA ASN A 88 -6.82 15.02 7.91
C ASN A 88 -6.37 14.99 9.37
N LEU A 89 -7.17 14.46 10.28
CA LEU A 89 -6.79 14.30 11.69
C LEU A 89 -5.66 13.27 11.84
N LYS A 90 -4.87 13.44 12.88
CA LYS A 90 -3.83 12.48 13.26
C LYS A 90 -4.48 11.14 13.62
N GLY A 91 -3.93 10.05 13.10
CA GLY A 91 -4.49 8.71 13.27
C GLY A 91 -5.32 8.27 12.07
N VAL A 92 -5.65 9.17 11.14
CA VAL A 92 -6.24 8.82 9.84
C VAL A 92 -5.12 8.56 8.84
N TYR A 93 -5.17 7.41 8.21
CA TYR A 93 -4.21 7.00 7.18
C TYR A 93 -4.95 6.60 5.91
N SER A 94 -4.39 6.91 4.76
CA SER A 94 -4.73 6.13 3.58
C SER A 94 -4.18 4.71 3.72
N SER A 95 -4.85 3.72 3.14
CA SER A 95 -4.34 2.34 3.15
C SER A 95 -2.95 2.23 2.53
N ASN A 96 -2.68 2.99 1.48
CA ASN A 96 -1.36 3.02 0.84
C ASN A 96 -0.28 3.51 1.81
N GLU A 97 -0.53 4.59 2.55
CA GLU A 97 0.41 5.08 3.55
C GLU A 97 0.62 4.07 4.67
N PHE A 98 -0.48 3.56 5.24
CA PHE A 98 -0.42 2.60 6.33
C PHE A 98 0.36 1.33 5.93
N LEU A 99 0.02 0.72 4.80
CA LEU A 99 0.67 -0.48 4.32
C LEU A 99 2.14 -0.23 3.93
N THR A 100 2.47 0.92 3.35
CA THR A 100 3.85 1.29 3.06
C THR A 100 4.67 1.41 4.34
N ARG A 101 4.13 2.05 5.38
CA ARG A 101 4.80 2.13 6.69
C ARG A 101 5.04 0.74 7.28
N VAL A 102 4.06 -0.14 7.20
CA VAL A 102 4.14 -1.50 7.76
C VAL A 102 5.08 -2.37 6.95
N ASN A 103 4.87 -2.49 5.65
CA ASN A 103 5.52 -3.49 4.80
C ASN A 103 6.92 -3.05 4.31
N LEU A 104 7.04 -1.83 3.77
CA LEU A 104 8.31 -1.33 3.24
C LEU A 104 9.19 -0.77 4.38
N MET A 105 8.61 0.12 5.20
CA MET A 105 9.35 0.84 6.24
C MET A 105 9.47 0.06 7.55
N LYS A 106 8.87 -1.12 7.64
CA LYS A 106 8.90 -2.04 8.80
C LYS A 106 8.57 -1.34 10.12
N ALA A 107 7.54 -0.49 10.10
CA ALA A 107 7.16 0.36 11.22
C ALA A 107 6.81 -0.41 12.52
N TYR A 108 6.51 -1.70 12.41
CA TYR A 108 6.32 -2.60 13.56
C TYR A 108 7.61 -2.86 14.36
N ARG A 109 8.78 -2.52 13.79
CA ARG A 109 10.10 -2.65 14.42
C ARG A 109 10.67 -1.30 14.90
N PHE A 110 9.84 -0.26 14.97
CA PHE A 110 10.27 1.01 15.55
C PHE A 110 10.72 0.82 17.02
N PRO A 111 11.84 1.41 17.49
CA PRO A 111 12.69 2.42 16.84
C PRO A 111 13.88 1.86 16.03
N GLU A 112 14.04 0.54 15.90
CA GLU A 112 15.09 -0.06 15.07
C GLU A 112 15.02 0.44 13.61
N TYR A 113 13.78 0.59 13.10
CA TYR A 113 13.49 1.27 11.84
C TYR A 113 12.90 2.64 12.15
N GLY A 114 13.37 3.69 11.46
CA GLY A 114 13.09 5.08 11.79
C GLY A 114 11.65 5.56 11.53
N THR A 115 10.77 4.76 10.94
CA THR A 115 9.40 5.16 10.61
C THR A 115 8.41 4.56 11.61
N PRO A 116 7.71 5.36 12.42
CA PRO A 116 6.67 4.87 13.32
C PRO A 116 5.34 4.65 12.59
N VAL A 117 4.48 3.83 13.17
CA VAL A 117 3.05 3.76 12.83
C VAL A 117 2.23 3.83 14.11
N LEU A 118 1.13 4.56 14.06
CA LEU A 118 0.19 4.58 15.18
C LEU A 118 -0.51 3.22 15.29
N ARG A 119 -0.41 2.60 16.46
CA ARG A 119 -1.10 1.35 16.80
C ARG A 119 -2.39 1.70 17.54
N GLY A 120 -3.48 1.82 16.79
CA GLY A 120 -4.80 2.06 17.39
C GLY A 120 -5.32 0.82 18.09
N LYS A 121 -5.96 0.99 19.26
CA LYS A 121 -6.67 -0.12 19.94
C LYS A 121 -7.94 -0.50 19.21
N GLN A 122 -8.68 0.48 18.72
CA GLN A 122 -9.86 0.30 17.90
C GLN A 122 -9.60 0.92 16.53
N VAL A 123 -9.78 0.15 15.49
CA VAL A 123 -9.47 0.56 14.12
C VAL A 123 -10.69 0.37 13.23
N ALA A 124 -11.03 1.40 12.47
CA ALA A 124 -12.00 1.33 11.40
C ALA A 124 -11.29 1.42 10.04
N VAL A 125 -11.53 0.45 9.18
CA VAL A 125 -11.03 0.43 7.81
C VAL A 125 -12.18 0.65 6.86
N VAL A 126 -12.14 1.72 6.08
CA VAL A 126 -13.21 2.08 5.15
C VAL A 126 -12.89 1.54 3.76
N GLY A 127 -13.68 0.61 3.30
CA GLY A 127 -13.53 0.00 1.98
C GLY A 127 -13.80 -1.49 1.96
N GLY A 128 -13.97 -2.07 0.78
CA GLY A 128 -14.31 -3.49 0.58
C GLY A 128 -13.41 -4.23 -0.40
N GLY A 129 -12.27 -3.65 -0.78
CA GLY A 129 -11.30 -4.29 -1.68
C GLY A 129 -10.21 -5.07 -0.94
N ASN A 130 -9.36 -5.79 -1.68
CA ASN A 130 -8.23 -6.55 -1.10
C ASN A 130 -7.32 -5.68 -0.23
N VAL A 131 -7.11 -4.43 -0.61
CA VAL A 131 -6.28 -3.46 0.15
C VAL A 131 -6.89 -3.16 1.52
N ALA A 132 -8.24 -3.10 1.62
CA ALA A 132 -8.92 -2.94 2.91
C ALA A 132 -8.74 -4.18 3.79
N MET A 133 -8.83 -5.39 3.22
CA MET A 133 -8.55 -6.64 3.93
C MET A 133 -7.12 -6.67 4.45
N ASP A 134 -6.15 -6.30 3.61
CA ASP A 134 -4.74 -6.23 4.00
C ASP A 134 -4.50 -5.23 5.13
N SER A 135 -5.10 -4.04 5.05
CA SER A 135 -4.97 -3.00 6.08
C SER A 135 -5.59 -3.45 7.41
N ALA A 136 -6.77 -4.06 7.36
CA ALA A 136 -7.47 -4.55 8.55
C ALA A 136 -6.67 -5.67 9.25
N ARG A 137 -6.19 -6.64 8.50
CA ARG A 137 -5.38 -7.75 9.02
C ARG A 137 -4.03 -7.28 9.55
N CYS A 138 -3.39 -6.31 8.88
CA CYS A 138 -2.18 -5.66 9.40
C CYS A 138 -2.44 -4.93 10.72
N ALA A 139 -3.53 -4.16 10.83
CA ALA A 139 -3.88 -3.46 12.05
C ALA A 139 -4.11 -4.42 13.23
N LEU A 140 -4.83 -5.52 12.99
CA LEU A 140 -5.03 -6.56 13.99
C LEU A 140 -3.71 -7.18 14.45
N ARG A 141 -2.84 -7.56 13.52
CA ARG A 141 -1.51 -8.13 13.79
C ARG A 141 -0.54 -7.15 14.47
N LEU A 142 -0.77 -5.85 14.33
CA LEU A 142 -0.04 -4.80 15.07
C LEU A 142 -0.53 -4.63 16.51
N GLY A 143 -1.59 -5.34 16.90
CA GLY A 143 -2.11 -5.37 18.27
C GLY A 143 -3.37 -4.57 18.50
N ALA A 144 -4.13 -4.24 17.46
CA ALA A 144 -5.46 -3.66 17.65
C ALA A 144 -6.38 -4.66 18.38
N GLU A 145 -7.12 -4.17 19.37
CA GLU A 145 -8.07 -4.97 20.16
C GLU A 145 -9.36 -5.24 19.37
N LYS A 146 -9.73 -4.30 18.50
CA LYS A 146 -10.91 -4.40 17.65
C LYS A 146 -10.67 -3.76 16.31
N VAL A 147 -10.96 -4.48 15.24
CA VAL A 147 -10.88 -3.98 13.87
C VAL A 147 -12.22 -4.16 13.18
N ASN A 148 -12.75 -3.08 12.61
CA ASN A 148 -13.99 -3.09 11.83
C ASN A 148 -13.69 -2.66 10.40
N ILE A 149 -14.20 -3.42 9.44
CA ILE A 149 -14.31 -2.98 8.04
C ILE A 149 -15.67 -2.32 7.86
N VAL A 150 -15.68 -1.09 7.40
CA VAL A 150 -16.87 -0.29 7.13
C VAL A 150 -17.10 -0.24 5.62
N TYR A 151 -18.22 -0.78 5.16
CA TYR A 151 -18.50 -0.86 3.74
C TYR A 151 -19.91 -0.37 3.39
N ARG A 152 -19.99 0.48 2.38
CA ARG A 152 -21.25 1.16 1.98
C ARG A 152 -22.28 0.25 1.32
N ARG A 153 -21.90 -0.94 0.88
CA ARG A 153 -22.77 -1.92 0.23
C ARG A 153 -22.78 -3.22 1.03
N THR A 154 -23.37 -4.25 0.45
CA THR A 154 -23.38 -5.59 1.06
C THR A 154 -22.07 -6.33 0.81
N ARG A 155 -21.83 -7.35 1.62
CA ARG A 155 -20.68 -8.26 1.49
C ARG A 155 -20.58 -8.88 0.10
N ALA A 156 -21.72 -9.21 -0.50
CA ALA A 156 -21.78 -9.79 -1.85
C ALA A 156 -21.26 -8.87 -2.95
N GLU A 157 -21.23 -7.56 -2.71
CA GLU A 157 -20.74 -6.55 -3.65
C GLU A 157 -19.29 -6.11 -3.37
N MET A 158 -18.65 -6.72 -2.38
CA MET A 158 -17.24 -6.39 -2.09
C MET A 158 -16.33 -6.87 -3.23
N PRO A 159 -15.45 -5.98 -3.76
CA PRO A 159 -14.53 -6.37 -4.81
C PRO A 159 -13.33 -7.20 -4.30
N ALA A 160 -13.21 -7.41 -3.00
CA ALA A 160 -12.22 -8.30 -2.43
C ALA A 160 -12.48 -9.75 -2.87
N ARG A 161 -11.43 -10.54 -3.00
CA ARG A 161 -11.55 -11.99 -3.21
C ARG A 161 -12.23 -12.61 -2.02
N LEU A 162 -13.08 -13.61 -2.26
CA LEU A 162 -13.83 -14.31 -1.21
C LEU A 162 -12.91 -14.86 -0.12
N GLU A 163 -11.82 -15.50 -0.51
CA GLU A 163 -10.80 -16.04 0.41
C GLU A 163 -10.21 -14.97 1.34
N GLU A 164 -9.98 -13.76 0.83
CA GLU A 164 -9.45 -12.65 1.65
C GLU A 164 -10.47 -12.16 2.67
N LEU A 165 -11.73 -12.17 2.29
CA LEU A 165 -12.83 -11.83 3.15
C LEU A 165 -13.00 -12.88 4.27
N GLU A 166 -12.95 -14.16 3.90
CA GLU A 166 -13.03 -15.28 4.83
C GLU A 166 -11.87 -15.21 5.84
N HIS A 167 -10.64 -15.08 5.38
CA HIS A 167 -9.48 -14.92 6.25
C HIS A 167 -9.61 -13.72 7.22
N ALA A 168 -10.14 -12.59 6.76
CA ALA A 168 -10.34 -11.43 7.62
C ALA A 168 -11.36 -11.74 8.73
N VAL A 169 -12.44 -12.42 8.41
CA VAL A 169 -13.49 -12.83 9.39
C VAL A 169 -12.94 -13.88 10.36
N GLU A 170 -12.20 -14.88 9.88
CA GLU A 170 -11.56 -15.91 10.71
C GLU A 170 -10.59 -15.32 11.73
N GLU A 171 -9.88 -14.24 11.35
CA GLU A 171 -9.00 -13.50 12.27
C GLU A 171 -9.77 -12.61 13.27
N GLY A 172 -11.11 -12.55 13.20
CA GLY A 172 -11.96 -11.82 14.13
C GLY A 172 -12.28 -10.38 13.72
N ILE A 173 -12.02 -10.01 12.46
CA ILE A 173 -12.38 -8.71 11.92
C ILE A 173 -13.90 -8.67 11.67
N VAL A 174 -14.55 -7.61 12.14
CA VAL A 174 -15.98 -7.40 12.00
C VAL A 174 -16.28 -6.60 10.74
N ILE A 175 -17.21 -7.06 9.91
CA ILE A 175 -17.63 -6.34 8.71
C ILE A 175 -18.96 -5.67 8.98
N GLN A 176 -18.98 -4.35 8.85
CA GLN A 176 -20.16 -3.50 8.94
C GLN A 176 -20.61 -3.14 7.53
N GLU A 177 -21.68 -3.76 7.11
CA GLU A 177 -22.28 -3.57 5.79
C GLU A 177 -23.27 -2.40 5.80
N LEU A 178 -23.53 -1.79 4.64
CA LEU A 178 -24.50 -0.72 4.43
C LEU A 178 -24.23 0.52 5.33
N VAL A 179 -22.98 0.74 5.69
CA VAL A 179 -22.54 1.87 6.52
C VAL A 179 -21.51 2.69 5.76
N ASN A 180 -21.67 4.01 5.82
CA ASN A 180 -20.72 4.95 5.21
C ASN A 180 -20.35 6.03 6.25
N PRO A 181 -19.08 6.32 6.47
CA PRO A 181 -18.67 7.39 7.38
C PRO A 181 -19.05 8.75 6.79
N VAL A 182 -19.53 9.65 7.64
CA VAL A 182 -19.92 11.02 7.25
C VAL A 182 -18.95 12.07 7.76
N ARG A 183 -18.17 11.74 8.78
CA ARG A 183 -17.12 12.59 9.34
C ARG A 183 -16.21 11.79 10.26
N VAL A 184 -14.99 12.27 10.47
CA VAL A 184 -14.08 11.83 11.54
C VAL A 184 -14.14 12.87 12.65
N VAL A 185 -14.26 12.43 13.89
CA VAL A 185 -14.44 13.33 15.04
C VAL A 185 -13.11 13.47 15.78
N ASP A 186 -12.72 14.71 16.04
CA ASP A 186 -11.55 15.03 16.86
C ASP A 186 -11.84 14.73 18.34
N ASN A 187 -10.89 14.10 19.01
CA ASN A 187 -10.93 13.89 20.46
C ASN A 187 -10.61 15.15 21.28
N GLY A 188 -10.48 16.30 20.64
CA GLY A 188 -10.11 17.58 21.27
C GLY A 188 -8.61 17.86 21.32
N GLN A 189 -7.79 16.97 20.75
CA GLN A 189 -6.32 17.09 20.69
C GLN A 189 -5.76 16.96 19.27
N GLY A 190 -6.61 17.01 18.26
CA GLY A 190 -6.26 16.83 16.86
C GLY A 190 -6.04 15.36 16.47
N TRP A 191 -6.59 14.42 17.21
CA TRP A 191 -6.55 12.98 16.94
C TRP A 191 -7.95 12.40 16.76
N VAL A 192 -8.04 11.33 16.00
CA VAL A 192 -9.23 10.49 15.91
C VAL A 192 -9.30 9.54 17.11
#